data_101a8086f5456e9dbb8babbf6e2fb61e
#
_entry.id   101a8086f5456e9dbb8babbf6e2fb61e
#
_cell.length_a   1.000
_cell.length_b   1.000
_cell.length_c   1.000
_cell.angle_alpha   90.00
_cell.angle_beta   90.00
_cell.angle_gamma   90.00
#
_symmetry.space_group_name_H-M   'P 1'
#
loop_
_entity.id
_entity.type
_entity.pdbx_description
1 polymer ?
#
loop_
_entity_poly.entity_id
_entity_poly.type
_entity_poly.pdbx_seq_one_letter_code
_entity_poly.pdbx_strand_id
1 'polypeptide(L)'
;PLAQVTVVAPERNRSGASNSLTLDVPLRVAEYGPRRHFVNGTPTDCVHLAISGLFDGEIDHDMVVSGINDGANLGDDVLYSGTVAAAVEGRFLGLPAIAISLVVRDGRHFETAARVASEMLLRLQRAPLHSSMILNVNVPDLPYERLRGLKSTRLGHRHRSAPVVRASDPRGRPVYWVGPAGEGADAGAGTDFHAVANGYVSVTPLQVDLTRHAAIDDIGEWLGGRNE
;
A
#
# COMPACT_ATOMS: atom_id res chain seq x y z
N PRO A 1 -19.94 4.87 -16.22
CA PRO A 1 -18.70 4.48 -15.54
C PRO A 1 -18.22 5.65 -14.70
N LEU A 2 -17.64 5.36 -13.53
CA LEU A 2 -17.07 6.38 -12.61
C LEU A 2 -15.78 6.99 -13.18
N ALA A 3 -15.00 6.20 -13.89
CA ALA A 3 -13.70 6.58 -14.43
C ALA A 3 -13.34 5.72 -15.64
N GLN A 4 -12.41 6.20 -16.44
CA GLN A 4 -11.69 5.40 -17.40
C GLN A 4 -10.45 4.82 -16.71
N VAL A 5 -10.30 3.51 -16.72
CA VAL A 5 -9.25 2.81 -15.97
C VAL A 5 -8.19 2.25 -16.92
N THR A 6 -6.93 2.51 -16.62
CA THR A 6 -5.78 1.81 -17.20
C THR A 6 -5.15 0.95 -16.12
N VAL A 7 -4.97 -0.32 -16.40
CA VAL A 7 -4.38 -1.28 -15.46
C VAL A 7 -2.95 -1.58 -15.87
N VAL A 8 -2.01 -1.36 -14.97
CA VAL A 8 -0.60 -1.76 -15.12
C VAL A 8 -0.21 -2.49 -13.84
N ALA A 9 0.11 -3.77 -13.94
CA ALA A 9 0.33 -4.63 -12.78
C ALA A 9 1.58 -5.52 -12.95
N PRO A 10 2.22 -5.97 -11.84
CA PRO A 10 3.29 -6.95 -11.92
C PRO A 10 2.81 -8.27 -12.54
N GLU A 11 3.65 -8.91 -13.37
CA GLU A 11 3.36 -10.23 -13.97
C GLU A 11 3.23 -11.37 -12.96
N ARG A 12 3.75 -11.17 -11.74
CA ARG A 12 3.75 -12.16 -10.65
C ARG A 12 3.64 -11.48 -9.29
N ASN A 13 3.34 -12.27 -8.27
CA ASN A 13 3.32 -11.78 -6.90
C ASN A 13 4.68 -11.17 -6.49
N ARG A 14 4.64 -9.96 -5.94
CA ARG A 14 5.78 -9.17 -5.45
C ARG A 14 5.60 -8.77 -3.99
N SER A 15 4.98 -9.64 -3.18
CA SER A 15 4.80 -9.38 -1.74
C SER A 15 6.13 -9.07 -1.06
N GLY A 16 6.15 -8.01 -0.23
CA GLY A 16 7.36 -7.55 0.45
C GLY A 16 8.33 -6.75 -0.42
N ALA A 17 7.95 -6.35 -1.65
CA ALA A 17 8.83 -5.58 -2.53
C ALA A 17 9.11 -4.15 -2.04
N SER A 18 8.28 -3.59 -1.16
CA SER A 18 8.43 -2.21 -0.66
C SER A 18 8.52 -1.18 -1.81
N ASN A 19 9.10 -0.01 -1.56
CA ASN A 19 9.29 1.07 -2.53
C ASN A 19 10.51 0.83 -3.45
N SER A 20 10.68 -0.39 -3.99
CA SER A 20 11.82 -0.72 -4.84
C SER A 20 11.54 -0.42 -6.31
N LEU A 21 12.49 0.24 -6.96
CA LEU A 21 12.57 0.40 -8.42
C LEU A 21 13.58 -0.60 -9.00
N THR A 22 13.27 -1.15 -10.17
CA THR A 22 14.17 -2.02 -10.91
C THR A 22 15.11 -1.16 -11.78
N LEU A 23 16.36 -1.03 -11.35
CA LEU A 23 17.36 -0.16 -12.01
C LEU A 23 18.48 -0.94 -12.73
N ASP A 24 18.58 -2.24 -12.50
CA ASP A 24 19.68 -3.10 -12.95
C ASP A 24 19.36 -3.88 -14.22
N VAL A 25 18.09 -3.99 -14.59
CA VAL A 25 17.63 -4.68 -15.79
C VAL A 25 16.49 -3.91 -16.48
N PRO A 26 16.32 -4.04 -17.81
CA PRO A 26 15.21 -3.41 -18.49
C PRO A 26 13.87 -4.04 -18.12
N LEU A 27 12.88 -3.18 -17.95
CA LEU A 27 11.50 -3.59 -17.76
C LEU A 27 10.86 -3.96 -19.11
N ARG A 28 10.03 -5.00 -19.09
CA ARG A 28 9.22 -5.44 -20.23
C ARG A 28 7.76 -5.31 -19.88
N VAL A 29 7.02 -4.74 -20.83
CA VAL A 29 5.57 -4.57 -20.71
C VAL A 29 4.90 -5.45 -21.76
N ALA A 30 3.87 -6.17 -21.37
CA ALA A 30 3.01 -6.90 -22.29
C ALA A 30 1.55 -6.48 -22.07
N GLU A 31 0.84 -6.31 -23.18
CA GLU A 31 -0.60 -6.04 -23.19
C GLU A 31 -1.37 -7.36 -23.21
N TYR A 32 -2.41 -7.47 -22.37
CA TYR A 32 -3.29 -8.64 -22.35
C TYR A 32 -4.77 -8.29 -22.57
N GLY A 33 -5.04 -7.06 -22.95
CA GLY A 33 -6.35 -6.54 -23.30
C GLY A 33 -6.39 -5.02 -23.33
N PRO A 34 -7.46 -4.42 -23.85
CA PRO A 34 -7.57 -2.97 -23.94
C PRO A 34 -7.28 -2.28 -22.62
N ARG A 35 -6.27 -1.41 -22.57
CA ARG A 35 -5.84 -0.66 -21.40
C ARG A 35 -5.43 -1.56 -20.20
N ARG A 36 -4.95 -2.77 -20.48
CA ARG A 36 -4.50 -3.72 -19.46
C ARG A 36 -3.11 -4.25 -19.78
N HIS A 37 -2.17 -3.97 -18.91
CA HIS A 37 -0.75 -4.29 -19.10
C HIS A 37 -0.20 -5.01 -17.88
N PHE A 38 0.79 -5.86 -18.10
CA PHE A 38 1.60 -6.40 -17.01
C PHE A 38 3.09 -6.15 -17.27
N VAL A 39 3.85 -6.04 -16.18
CA VAL A 39 5.28 -5.67 -16.18
C VAL A 39 6.05 -6.72 -15.40
N ASN A 40 7.26 -7.08 -15.86
CA ASN A 40 8.18 -7.96 -15.12
C ASN A 40 8.87 -7.26 -13.92
N GLY A 41 8.31 -6.14 -13.47
CA GLY A 41 8.82 -5.29 -12.40
C GLY A 41 8.07 -5.40 -11.08
N THR A 42 8.29 -4.42 -10.23
CA THR A 42 7.60 -4.20 -8.95
C THR A 42 6.30 -3.42 -9.15
N PRO A 43 5.42 -3.32 -8.13
CA PRO A 43 4.28 -2.40 -8.18
C PRO A 43 4.67 -0.94 -8.38
N THR A 44 5.80 -0.51 -7.81
CA THR A 44 6.38 0.83 -8.00
C THR A 44 6.76 1.05 -9.46
N ASP A 45 7.46 0.08 -10.09
CA ASP A 45 7.81 0.15 -11.51
C ASP A 45 6.57 0.28 -12.41
N CYS A 46 5.49 -0.42 -12.08
CA CYS A 46 4.24 -0.36 -12.85
C CYS A 46 3.65 1.06 -12.87
N VAL A 47 3.60 1.73 -11.72
CA VAL A 47 3.09 3.09 -11.60
C VAL A 47 4.04 4.08 -12.27
N HIS A 48 5.35 3.92 -12.04
CA HIS A 48 6.36 4.76 -12.65
C HIS A 48 6.27 4.74 -14.18
N LEU A 49 6.23 3.56 -14.78
CA LEU A 49 6.10 3.41 -16.23
C LEU A 49 4.79 3.99 -16.76
N ALA A 50 3.66 3.70 -16.08
CA ALA A 50 2.34 4.14 -16.52
C ALA A 50 2.22 5.66 -16.61
N ILE A 51 2.84 6.38 -15.67
CA ILE A 51 2.72 7.84 -15.57
C ILE A 51 3.81 8.55 -16.38
N SER A 52 5.05 8.02 -16.38
CA SER A 52 6.20 8.75 -16.89
C SER A 52 6.63 8.40 -18.31
N GLY A 53 6.00 7.44 -19.01
CA GLY A 53 6.44 7.18 -20.37
C GLY A 53 5.77 6.05 -21.15
N LEU A 54 5.06 5.12 -20.50
CA LEU A 54 4.50 3.95 -21.21
C LEU A 54 3.51 4.31 -22.33
N PHE A 55 2.85 5.43 -22.22
CA PHE A 55 1.79 5.87 -23.13
C PHE A 55 2.16 7.14 -23.94
N ASP A 56 3.44 7.50 -24.00
CA ASP A 56 3.97 8.64 -24.78
C ASP A 56 3.20 9.97 -24.57
N GLY A 57 2.61 10.16 -23.38
CA GLY A 57 1.78 11.32 -23.04
C GLY A 57 0.37 11.30 -23.61
N GLU A 58 -0.07 10.19 -24.24
CA GLU A 58 -1.42 10.06 -24.78
C GLU A 58 -2.49 9.91 -23.69
N ILE A 59 -2.07 9.52 -22.48
CA ILE A 59 -2.98 9.32 -21.34
C ILE A 59 -2.55 10.25 -20.21
N ASP A 60 -3.45 11.19 -19.87
CA ASP A 60 -3.32 12.01 -18.68
C ASP A 60 -4.08 11.30 -17.54
N HIS A 61 -3.37 11.04 -16.44
CA HIS A 61 -3.91 10.31 -15.29
C HIS A 61 -4.27 11.29 -14.19
N ASP A 62 -5.50 11.20 -13.66
CA ASP A 62 -5.96 12.05 -12.56
C ASP A 62 -5.56 11.49 -11.19
N MET A 63 -5.31 10.17 -11.07
CA MET A 63 -5.15 9.50 -9.78
C MET A 63 -4.54 8.11 -9.92
N VAL A 64 -3.86 7.66 -8.87
CA VAL A 64 -3.42 6.27 -8.71
C VAL A 64 -4.30 5.53 -7.70
N VAL A 65 -4.85 4.40 -8.14
CA VAL A 65 -5.55 3.44 -7.27
C VAL A 65 -4.79 2.12 -7.27
N SER A 66 -4.14 1.81 -6.15
CA SER A 66 -3.35 0.59 -5.99
C SER A 66 -4.14 -0.46 -5.22
N GLY A 67 -4.23 -1.66 -5.72
CA GLY A 67 -4.95 -2.78 -5.10
C GLY A 67 -5.94 -3.43 -6.08
N ILE A 68 -6.83 -4.29 -5.60
CA ILE A 68 -7.08 -4.64 -4.19
C ILE A 68 -6.06 -5.68 -3.75
N ASN A 69 -5.29 -5.38 -2.69
CA ASN A 69 -4.35 -6.34 -2.12
C ASN A 69 -5.07 -7.50 -1.42
N ASP A 70 -4.62 -8.72 -1.68
CA ASP A 70 -5.06 -9.92 -0.94
C ASP A 70 -4.27 -10.05 0.36
N GLY A 71 -4.72 -9.36 1.39
CA GLY A 71 -4.09 -9.28 2.71
C GLY A 71 -4.07 -7.85 3.26
N ALA A 72 -3.88 -7.76 4.57
CA ALA A 72 -3.85 -6.48 5.28
C ALA A 72 -2.54 -5.71 5.02
N ASN A 73 -2.64 -4.38 5.06
CA ASN A 73 -1.49 -3.47 5.16
C ASN A 73 -1.74 -2.55 6.37
N LEU A 74 -1.56 -3.10 7.58
CA LEU A 74 -1.84 -2.46 8.87
C LEU A 74 -0.55 -2.14 9.61
N GLY A 75 -0.51 -1.01 10.29
CA GLY A 75 0.63 -0.61 11.12
C GLY A 75 1.93 -0.60 10.33
N ASP A 76 2.95 -1.26 10.85
CA ASP A 76 4.31 -1.31 10.25
C ASP A 76 4.35 -2.04 8.91
N ASP A 77 3.33 -2.83 8.54
CA ASP A 77 3.27 -3.54 7.26
C ASP A 77 3.32 -2.56 6.06
N VAL A 78 2.88 -1.31 6.24
CA VAL A 78 2.90 -0.29 5.19
C VAL A 78 4.30 -0.06 4.61
N LEU A 79 5.36 -0.24 5.41
CA LEU A 79 6.74 -0.05 4.99
C LEU A 79 7.24 -1.16 4.02
N TYR A 80 6.62 -2.34 4.08
CA TYR A 80 6.98 -3.49 3.25
C TYR A 80 6.02 -3.71 2.09
N SER A 81 4.88 -3.01 2.10
CA SER A 81 3.79 -3.24 1.15
C SER A 81 4.09 -2.68 -0.24
N GLY A 82 4.09 -3.55 -1.25
CA GLY A 82 4.13 -3.13 -2.64
C GLY A 82 2.87 -2.35 -3.08
N THR A 83 1.72 -2.64 -2.47
CA THR A 83 0.46 -1.92 -2.73
C THR A 83 0.53 -0.49 -2.21
N VAL A 84 1.05 -0.28 -1.00
CA VAL A 84 1.27 1.07 -0.46
C VAL A 84 2.36 1.78 -1.26
N ALA A 85 3.44 1.07 -1.62
CA ALA A 85 4.54 1.61 -2.42
C ALA A 85 4.09 2.17 -3.78
N ALA A 86 3.19 1.47 -4.47
CA ALA A 86 2.61 1.97 -5.72
C ALA A 86 1.82 3.28 -5.53
N ALA A 87 1.09 3.41 -4.41
CA ALA A 87 0.42 4.67 -4.07
C ALA A 87 1.41 5.77 -3.72
N VAL A 88 2.51 5.45 -3.02
CA VAL A 88 3.62 6.37 -2.73
C VAL A 88 4.25 6.88 -4.02
N GLU A 89 4.49 6.00 -5.00
CA GLU A 89 5.04 6.39 -6.30
C GLU A 89 4.11 7.34 -7.06
N GLY A 90 2.80 7.07 -7.07
CA GLY A 90 1.81 7.97 -7.65
C GLY A 90 1.88 9.37 -7.06
N ARG A 91 2.01 9.47 -5.73
CA ARG A 91 2.20 10.74 -5.04
C ARG A 91 3.52 11.43 -5.42
N PHE A 92 4.63 10.70 -5.57
CA PHE A 92 5.90 11.28 -6.02
C PHE A 92 5.81 11.84 -7.43
N LEU A 93 5.01 11.23 -8.28
CA LEU A 93 4.73 11.68 -9.64
C LEU A 93 3.61 12.76 -9.72
N GLY A 94 3.18 13.29 -8.57
CA GLY A 94 2.28 14.44 -8.48
C GLY A 94 0.79 14.11 -8.46
N LEU A 95 0.42 12.84 -8.40
CA LEU A 95 -0.98 12.41 -8.43
C LEU A 95 -1.48 12.03 -7.02
N PRO A 96 -2.75 12.33 -6.68
CA PRO A 96 -3.38 11.79 -5.50
C PRO A 96 -3.43 10.27 -5.60
N ALA A 97 -3.25 9.58 -4.48
CA ALA A 97 -3.13 8.13 -4.48
C ALA A 97 -3.87 7.46 -3.33
N ILE A 98 -4.41 6.27 -3.61
CA ILE A 98 -5.08 5.42 -2.64
C ILE A 98 -4.56 3.99 -2.75
N ALA A 99 -4.22 3.37 -1.62
CA ALA A 99 -3.89 1.95 -1.49
C ALA A 99 -5.07 1.23 -0.84
N ILE A 100 -5.56 0.15 -1.43
CA ILE A 100 -6.72 -0.59 -0.96
C ILE A 100 -6.35 -2.04 -0.71
N SER A 101 -6.67 -2.54 0.48
CA SER A 101 -6.37 -3.89 0.93
C SER A 101 -7.60 -4.56 1.51
N LEU A 102 -7.85 -5.81 1.16
CA LEU A 102 -8.83 -6.68 1.81
C LEU A 102 -8.14 -7.45 2.93
N VAL A 103 -8.61 -7.28 4.15
CA VAL A 103 -8.09 -7.99 5.33
C VAL A 103 -8.68 -9.39 5.36
N VAL A 104 -8.06 -10.29 4.60
CA VAL A 104 -8.57 -11.67 4.41
C VAL A 104 -8.57 -12.44 5.73
N ARG A 105 -9.69 -13.12 5.99
CA ARG A 105 -9.88 -14.08 7.09
C ARG A 105 -10.41 -15.40 6.53
N ASP A 106 -11.71 -15.66 6.68
CA ASP A 106 -12.34 -16.92 6.28
C ASP A 106 -13.08 -16.84 4.94
N GLY A 107 -13.57 -15.68 4.58
CA GLY A 107 -14.23 -15.38 3.31
C GLY A 107 -13.34 -14.55 2.40
N ARG A 108 -13.79 -14.27 1.17
CA ARG A 108 -13.03 -13.43 0.22
C ARG A 108 -13.96 -12.44 -0.46
N HIS A 109 -14.34 -11.40 0.29
CA HIS A 109 -15.30 -10.40 -0.16
C HIS A 109 -14.60 -9.27 -0.95
N PHE A 110 -13.95 -9.61 -2.07
CA PHE A 110 -13.32 -8.62 -2.94
C PHE A 110 -14.32 -7.61 -3.52
N GLU A 111 -15.58 -8.03 -3.76
CA GLU A 111 -16.64 -7.13 -4.19
C GLU A 111 -16.93 -6.05 -3.15
N THR A 112 -16.82 -6.38 -1.86
CA THR A 112 -16.94 -5.39 -0.77
C THR A 112 -15.85 -4.34 -0.86
N ALA A 113 -14.59 -4.78 -1.05
CA ALA A 113 -13.47 -3.85 -1.20
C ALA A 113 -13.58 -3.00 -2.48
N ALA A 114 -14.04 -3.58 -3.58
CA ALA A 114 -14.30 -2.85 -4.83
C ALA A 114 -15.39 -1.79 -4.67
N ARG A 115 -16.45 -2.10 -3.92
CA ARG A 115 -17.52 -1.15 -3.61
C ARG A 115 -17.02 -0.01 -2.73
N VAL A 116 -16.24 -0.32 -1.69
CA VAL A 116 -15.58 0.69 -0.85
C VAL A 116 -14.64 1.57 -1.69
N ALA A 117 -13.83 0.98 -2.60
CA ALA A 117 -13.00 1.74 -3.53
C ALA A 117 -13.82 2.74 -4.35
N SER A 118 -14.93 2.28 -4.93
CA SER A 118 -15.82 3.12 -5.72
C SER A 118 -16.41 4.28 -4.91
N GLU A 119 -16.79 4.02 -3.66
CA GLU A 119 -17.27 5.07 -2.75
C GLU A 119 -16.19 6.08 -2.41
N MET A 120 -14.95 5.63 -2.18
CA MET A 120 -13.82 6.52 -1.91
C MET A 120 -13.54 7.43 -3.12
N LEU A 121 -13.57 6.88 -4.33
CA LEU A 121 -13.40 7.67 -5.56
C LEU A 121 -14.50 8.73 -5.71
N LEU A 122 -15.76 8.37 -5.48
CA LEU A 122 -16.87 9.34 -5.51
C LEU A 122 -16.71 10.46 -4.47
N ARG A 123 -16.21 10.14 -3.29
CA ARG A 123 -15.91 11.15 -2.25
C ARG A 123 -14.79 12.08 -2.70
N LEU A 124 -13.71 11.53 -3.27
CA LEU A 124 -12.57 12.30 -3.77
C LEU A 124 -12.94 13.20 -4.95
N GLN A 125 -13.84 12.77 -5.83
CA GLN A 125 -14.37 13.64 -6.89
C GLN A 125 -15.16 14.82 -6.36
N ARG A 126 -15.93 14.64 -5.28
CA ARG A 126 -16.74 15.71 -4.66
C ARG A 126 -15.94 16.63 -3.76
N ALA A 127 -14.96 16.09 -3.08
CA ALA A 127 -14.09 16.77 -2.14
C ALA A 127 -12.65 16.27 -2.32
N PRO A 128 -11.91 16.82 -3.29
CA PRO A 128 -10.54 16.42 -3.54
C PRO A 128 -9.65 16.65 -2.32
N LEU A 129 -8.80 15.68 -2.02
CA LEU A 129 -7.76 15.83 -1.03
C LEU A 129 -6.50 16.42 -1.68
N HIS A 130 -5.61 16.94 -0.84
CA HIS A 130 -4.34 17.46 -1.33
C HIS A 130 -3.56 16.38 -2.06
N SER A 131 -2.92 16.72 -3.19
CA SER A 131 -2.18 15.77 -4.06
C SER A 131 -1.02 15.06 -3.36
N SER A 132 -0.50 15.63 -2.26
CA SER A 132 0.53 14.98 -1.44
C SER A 132 -0.01 13.91 -0.49
N MET A 133 -1.33 13.74 -0.39
CA MET A 133 -1.95 12.80 0.54
C MET A 133 -2.08 11.42 -0.09
N ILE A 134 -1.69 10.41 0.66
CA ILE A 134 -1.92 9.01 0.34
C ILE A 134 -2.93 8.46 1.34
N LEU A 135 -3.95 7.76 0.87
CA LEU A 135 -4.88 7.04 1.74
C LEU A 135 -4.57 5.55 1.74
N ASN A 136 -4.28 5.00 2.91
CA ASN A 136 -4.20 3.55 3.11
C ASN A 136 -5.55 3.05 3.64
N VAL A 137 -6.23 2.25 2.84
CA VAL A 137 -7.59 1.76 3.13
C VAL A 137 -7.54 0.26 3.34
N ASN A 138 -7.93 -0.19 4.54
CA ASN A 138 -8.04 -1.60 4.86
C ASN A 138 -9.51 -1.96 5.11
N VAL A 139 -10.01 -2.88 4.30
CA VAL A 139 -11.41 -3.30 4.29
C VAL A 139 -11.53 -4.66 4.99
N PRO A 140 -12.36 -4.79 6.04
CA PRO A 140 -12.65 -6.08 6.64
C PRO A 140 -13.22 -7.08 5.63
N ASP A 141 -12.81 -8.34 5.69
CA ASP A 141 -13.32 -9.42 4.85
C ASP A 141 -14.73 -9.84 5.30
N LEU A 142 -15.70 -8.99 5.01
CA LEU A 142 -17.11 -9.11 5.37
C LEU A 142 -18.00 -8.78 4.16
N PRO A 143 -19.24 -9.32 4.10
CA PRO A 143 -20.28 -8.77 3.22
C PRO A 143 -20.46 -7.27 3.47
N TYR A 144 -20.67 -6.50 2.41
CA TYR A 144 -20.74 -5.03 2.49
C TYR A 144 -21.76 -4.53 3.52
N GLU A 145 -22.90 -5.18 3.63
CA GLU A 145 -24.00 -4.85 4.54
C GLU A 145 -23.63 -5.07 6.03
N ARG A 146 -22.57 -5.82 6.28
CA ARG A 146 -22.03 -6.06 7.63
C ARG A 146 -20.91 -5.11 8.02
N LEU A 147 -20.45 -4.27 7.11
CA LEU A 147 -19.52 -3.20 7.44
C LEU A 147 -20.22 -2.17 8.35
N ARG A 148 -19.51 -1.72 9.36
CA ARG A 148 -20.02 -0.72 10.32
C ARG A 148 -19.73 0.73 9.88
N GLY A 149 -19.22 0.93 8.67
CA GLY A 149 -18.85 2.21 8.08
C GLY A 149 -17.34 2.42 8.01
N LEU A 150 -16.92 3.66 7.72
CA LEU A 150 -15.52 4.04 7.59
C LEU A 150 -15.05 4.79 8.84
N LYS A 151 -13.77 4.60 9.21
CA LYS A 151 -13.12 5.34 10.30
C LYS A 151 -11.80 5.92 9.83
N SER A 152 -11.56 7.20 10.12
CA SER A 152 -10.22 7.76 10.09
C SER A 152 -9.41 7.15 11.23
N THR A 153 -8.20 6.70 10.90
CA THR A 153 -7.33 5.97 11.81
C THR A 153 -5.90 6.46 11.72
N ARG A 154 -5.11 6.14 12.72
CA ARG A 154 -3.65 6.16 12.66
C ARG A 154 -3.11 4.74 12.48
N LEU A 155 -1.88 4.61 12.04
CA LEU A 155 -1.19 3.33 12.07
C LEU A 155 -1.02 2.86 13.53
N GLY A 156 -1.24 1.57 13.75
CA GLY A 156 -0.79 0.90 14.96
C GLY A 156 0.64 0.37 14.80
N HIS A 157 1.07 -0.50 15.72
CA HIS A 157 2.37 -1.18 15.65
C HIS A 157 2.20 -2.67 15.86
N ARG A 158 3.14 -3.47 15.32
CA ARG A 158 3.19 -4.92 15.57
C ARG A 158 4.19 -5.26 16.67
N HIS A 159 3.96 -6.41 17.32
CA HIS A 159 5.02 -7.11 18.04
C HIS A 159 6.10 -7.57 17.07
N ARG A 160 7.27 -7.94 17.60
CA ARG A 160 8.34 -8.53 16.80
C ARG A 160 7.80 -9.71 15.99
N SER A 161 8.28 -9.84 14.76
CA SER A 161 8.02 -11.01 13.92
C SER A 161 8.44 -12.29 14.63
N ALA A 162 7.79 -13.40 14.29
CA ALA A 162 8.23 -14.72 14.73
C ALA A 162 9.68 -14.98 14.26
N PRO A 163 10.44 -15.83 14.97
CA PRO A 163 11.78 -16.22 14.57
C PRO A 163 11.80 -16.80 13.15
N VAL A 164 12.96 -16.68 12.51
CA VAL A 164 13.22 -17.35 11.22
C VAL A 164 13.01 -18.85 11.33
N VAL A 165 12.27 -19.42 10.37
CA VAL A 165 12.03 -20.87 10.29
C VAL A 165 13.10 -21.53 9.43
N ARG A 166 13.92 -22.39 10.03
CA ARG A 166 14.89 -23.20 9.29
C ARG A 166 14.21 -24.43 8.70
N ALA A 167 14.49 -24.71 7.43
CA ALA A 167 14.05 -25.90 6.72
C ALA A 167 15.23 -26.47 5.90
N SER A 168 15.01 -27.54 5.14
CA SER A 168 15.99 -28.08 4.21
C SER A 168 15.40 -28.16 2.80
N ASP A 169 16.23 -27.88 1.78
CA ASP A 169 15.86 -28.11 0.39
C ASP A 169 15.85 -29.63 0.08
N PRO A 170 15.36 -30.07 -1.08
CA PRO A 170 15.36 -31.50 -1.47
C PRO A 170 16.73 -32.17 -1.50
N ARG A 171 17.82 -31.40 -1.47
CA ARG A 171 19.20 -31.87 -1.42
C ARG A 171 19.81 -31.85 -0.02
N GLY A 172 18.99 -31.58 1.02
CA GLY A 172 19.40 -31.50 2.41
C GLY A 172 20.14 -30.21 2.82
N ARG A 173 20.22 -29.21 1.96
CA ARG A 173 20.89 -27.95 2.27
C ARG A 173 19.95 -27.06 3.08
N PRO A 174 20.47 -26.32 4.10
CA PRO A 174 19.64 -25.44 4.91
C PRO A 174 19.07 -24.28 4.07
N VAL A 175 17.79 -24.02 4.27
CA VAL A 175 17.08 -22.85 3.78
C VAL A 175 16.35 -22.19 4.93
N TYR A 176 16.03 -20.91 4.81
CA TYR A 176 15.43 -20.12 5.89
C TYR A 176 14.23 -19.35 5.35
N TRP A 177 13.13 -19.40 6.08
CA TRP A 177 11.94 -18.61 5.83
C TRP A 177 11.87 -17.47 6.82
N VAL A 178 11.53 -16.27 6.35
CA VAL A 178 11.18 -15.15 7.23
C VAL A 178 9.92 -15.55 8.00
N GLY A 179 9.94 -15.40 9.30
CA GLY A 179 8.79 -15.71 10.15
C GLY A 179 7.61 -14.79 9.87
N PRO A 180 6.39 -15.22 10.22
CA PRO A 180 5.20 -14.39 10.06
C PRO A 180 5.30 -13.12 10.90
N ALA A 181 4.64 -12.06 10.43
CA ALA A 181 4.52 -10.81 11.19
C ALA A 181 3.87 -11.08 12.56
N GLY A 182 4.31 -10.34 13.58
CA GLY A 182 3.75 -10.41 14.92
C GLY A 182 2.31 -9.88 14.97
N GLU A 183 1.61 -10.20 16.05
CA GLU A 183 0.31 -9.60 16.35
C GLU A 183 0.42 -8.09 16.58
N GLY A 184 -0.73 -7.39 16.62
CA GLY A 184 -0.75 -5.96 16.94
C GLY A 184 -0.30 -5.71 18.39
N ALA A 185 0.75 -4.90 18.57
CA ALA A 185 1.20 -4.43 19.89
C ALA A 185 0.45 -3.15 20.29
N ASP A 186 0.41 -2.16 19.40
CA ASP A 186 -0.48 -1.01 19.51
C ASP A 186 -1.68 -1.23 18.58
N ALA A 187 -2.69 -1.88 19.09
CA ALA A 187 -3.92 -2.22 18.39
C ALA A 187 -5.17 -1.64 19.09
N GLY A 188 -4.98 -0.65 19.95
CA GLY A 188 -6.03 0.00 20.72
C GLY A 188 -6.90 0.96 19.91
N ALA A 189 -7.84 1.60 20.57
CA ALA A 189 -8.77 2.55 19.96
C ALA A 189 -8.05 3.63 19.15
N GLY A 190 -8.59 3.96 17.99
CA GLY A 190 -8.00 4.92 17.04
C GLY A 190 -7.00 4.33 16.05
N THR A 191 -6.56 3.07 16.24
CA THR A 191 -5.67 2.40 15.28
C THR A 191 -6.45 1.73 14.16
N ASP A 192 -5.75 1.49 13.05
CA ASP A 192 -6.20 0.71 11.90
C ASP A 192 -6.56 -0.73 12.30
N PHE A 193 -5.73 -1.38 13.13
CA PHE A 193 -6.02 -2.72 13.70
C PHE A 193 -7.37 -2.75 14.42
N HIS A 194 -7.60 -1.78 15.32
CA HIS A 194 -8.84 -1.72 16.09
C HIS A 194 -10.06 -1.50 15.19
N ALA A 195 -9.97 -0.61 14.22
CA ALA A 195 -11.06 -0.33 13.30
C ALA A 195 -11.47 -1.60 12.55
N VAL A 196 -10.50 -2.28 11.91
CA VAL A 196 -10.76 -3.50 11.13
C VAL A 196 -11.27 -4.64 12.01
N ALA A 197 -10.69 -4.87 13.18
CA ALA A 197 -11.14 -5.90 14.12
C ALA A 197 -12.61 -5.70 14.56
N ASN A 198 -13.09 -4.46 14.54
CA ASN A 198 -14.47 -4.10 14.91
C ASN A 198 -15.40 -3.93 13.69
N GLY A 199 -15.00 -4.37 12.49
CA GLY A 199 -15.83 -4.36 11.28
C GLY A 199 -15.95 -3.00 10.61
N TYR A 200 -15.09 -2.03 10.94
CA TYR A 200 -14.99 -0.76 10.23
C TYR A 200 -13.91 -0.80 9.14
N VAL A 201 -14.17 -0.15 8.04
CA VAL A 201 -13.10 0.17 7.07
C VAL A 201 -12.16 1.18 7.72
N SER A 202 -10.88 0.85 7.79
CA SER A 202 -9.83 1.76 8.23
C SER A 202 -9.38 2.65 7.08
N VAL A 203 -9.33 3.96 7.28
CA VAL A 203 -8.80 4.94 6.34
C VAL A 203 -7.71 5.75 7.04
N THR A 204 -6.46 5.43 6.74
CA THR A 204 -5.29 6.08 7.36
C THR A 204 -4.61 7.00 6.36
N PRO A 205 -4.54 8.32 6.62
CA PRO A 205 -3.72 9.22 5.82
C PRO A 205 -2.24 8.94 6.08
N LEU A 206 -1.46 8.77 5.02
CA LEU A 206 -0.02 8.54 5.09
C LEU A 206 0.76 9.74 4.56
N GLN A 207 1.94 9.93 5.11
CA GLN A 207 2.97 10.82 4.59
C GLN A 207 4.29 10.07 4.44
N VAL A 208 5.15 10.53 3.55
CA VAL A 208 6.43 9.88 3.24
C VAL A 208 7.64 10.52 3.92
N ASP A 209 7.42 11.62 4.65
CA ASP A 209 8.48 12.22 5.45
C ASP A 209 8.74 11.36 6.69
N LEU A 210 9.89 10.70 6.72
CA LEU A 210 10.35 9.87 7.82
C LEU A 210 11.19 10.65 8.85
N THR A 211 11.35 11.96 8.68
CA THR A 211 12.12 12.81 9.58
C THR A 211 11.38 12.92 10.91
N ARG A 212 12.07 12.58 11.99
CA ARG A 212 11.57 12.86 13.34
C ARG A 212 11.89 14.32 13.71
N HIS A 213 11.09 15.24 13.16
CA HIS A 213 11.30 16.69 13.31
C HIS A 213 11.51 17.13 14.77
N ALA A 214 10.77 16.55 15.71
CA ALA A 214 10.90 16.85 17.13
C ALA A 214 12.24 16.45 17.77
N ALA A 215 13.10 15.72 17.05
CA ALA A 215 14.40 15.28 17.56
C ALA A 215 15.58 15.99 16.87
N ILE A 216 15.32 16.91 15.96
CA ILE A 216 16.40 17.60 15.21
C ILE A 216 17.27 18.41 16.14
N ASP A 217 16.68 19.17 17.05
CA ASP A 217 17.43 20.02 17.99
C ASP A 217 18.23 19.18 18.99
N ASP A 218 17.64 18.11 19.53
CA ASP A 218 18.33 17.17 20.43
C ASP A 218 19.57 16.56 19.76
N ILE A 219 19.46 16.18 18.50
CA ILE A 219 20.58 15.65 17.71
C ILE A 219 21.60 16.76 17.41
N GLY A 220 21.15 17.98 17.12
CA GLY A 220 22.03 19.14 16.94
C GLY A 220 22.89 19.41 18.18
N GLU A 221 22.28 19.40 19.36
CA GLU A 221 23.01 19.53 20.65
C GLU A 221 23.99 18.37 20.88
N TRP A 222 23.55 17.11 20.60
CA TRP A 222 24.42 15.94 20.73
C TRP A 222 25.64 15.99 19.79
N LEU A 223 25.48 16.57 18.59
CA LEU A 223 26.58 16.79 17.64
C LEU A 223 27.51 17.95 18.04
N GLY A 224 27.23 18.70 19.14
CA GLY A 224 28.02 19.81 19.61
C GLY A 224 27.85 21.11 18.81
N GLY A 225 26.80 21.24 18.01
CA GLY A 225 26.45 22.43 17.26
C GLY A 225 25.03 22.92 17.60
N ARG A 226 24.75 24.21 17.34
CA ARG A 226 23.35 24.67 17.23
C ARG A 226 22.94 24.61 15.77
N ASN A 227 21.77 24.07 15.47
CA ASN A 227 21.17 24.21 14.16
C ASN A 227 20.81 25.70 13.97
N GLU A 228 21.44 26.36 13.00
CA GLU A 228 21.11 27.72 12.56
C GLU A 228 19.78 27.75 11.81
#